data_8ccc10a5c9a1a68e399f18047eafdabf
#
_entry.id   8ccc10a5c9a1a68e399f18047eafdabf
#
_cell.length_a   1.000
_cell.length_b   1.000
_cell.length_c   1.000
_cell.angle_alpha   90.00
_cell.angle_beta   90.00
_cell.angle_gamma   90.00
#
_symmetry.space_group_name_H-M   'P 1'
#
loop_
_entity.id
_entity.type
_entity.pdbx_description
1 polymer ?
#
loop_
_entity_poly.entity_id
_entity_poly.type
_entity_poly.pdbx_seq_one_letter_code
_entity_poly.pdbx_strand_id
1 'polypeptide(L)'
;MSTFMIQHQFGFYFDSRAHQFKAKPHAKSVAKFKKRMKEFTCRSWGVSNSYKVEKLNQLIRGWINYFKIGNMKTLCKQLDSNIRYRLRMCIWKQWKTPQNRAKNLIKLGINKYTAWKVAYAGDRIAYVCNKGAVNVAISNERLTRFGLVSMMDYYAERCVTC
;
A
#
# COMPACT_ATOMS: atom_id res chain seq x y z
N MET A 1 -13.22 -28.71 -13.41
CA MET A 1 -13.80 -27.35 -13.65
C MET A 1 -12.84 -26.19 -13.36
N SER A 2 -11.53 -26.32 -13.46
CA SER A 2 -10.63 -25.26 -12.96
C SER A 2 -9.61 -24.70 -13.95
N THR A 3 -9.29 -25.37 -15.02
CA THR A 3 -8.21 -24.98 -15.92
C THR A 3 -8.56 -23.77 -16.82
N PHE A 4 -9.81 -23.63 -17.21
CA PHE A 4 -10.29 -22.56 -18.12
C PHE A 4 -10.38 -21.18 -17.45
N MET A 5 -10.63 -21.14 -16.14
CA MET A 5 -10.72 -19.87 -15.36
C MET A 5 -9.33 -19.27 -15.07
N ILE A 6 -8.29 -20.08 -15.05
CA ILE A 6 -6.91 -19.64 -14.73
C ILE A 6 -6.30 -18.84 -15.88
N GLN A 7 -6.61 -19.16 -17.12
CA GLN A 7 -6.05 -18.51 -18.30
C GLN A 7 -6.37 -17.02 -18.44
N HIS A 8 -7.51 -16.55 -17.90
CA HIS A 8 -7.91 -15.14 -17.97
C HIS A 8 -7.35 -14.26 -16.84
N GLN A 9 -6.67 -14.84 -15.85
CA GLN A 9 -6.16 -14.09 -14.68
C GLN A 9 -4.64 -13.92 -14.69
N PHE A 10 -3.91 -14.78 -15.42
CA PHE A 10 -2.48 -14.68 -15.64
C PHE A 10 -2.18 -14.22 -17.06
N GLY A 11 -1.17 -13.33 -17.20
CA GLY A 11 -0.49 -13.08 -18.46
C GLY A 11 0.86 -13.78 -18.43
N PHE A 12 1.36 -14.16 -19.59
CA PHE A 12 2.69 -14.73 -19.74
C PHE A 12 3.58 -13.75 -20.49
N TYR A 13 4.87 -13.72 -20.17
CA TYR A 13 5.86 -12.97 -20.90
C TYR A 13 7.15 -13.80 -20.99
N PHE A 14 7.91 -13.59 -22.06
CA PHE A 14 9.20 -14.21 -22.23
C PHE A 14 10.26 -13.35 -21.52
N ASP A 15 10.97 -13.95 -20.58
CA ASP A 15 12.11 -13.34 -19.92
C ASP A 15 13.37 -13.65 -20.72
N SER A 16 13.85 -12.67 -21.49
CA SER A 16 15.02 -12.83 -22.36
C SER A 16 16.31 -13.13 -21.60
N ARG A 17 16.41 -12.72 -20.33
CA ARG A 17 17.61 -13.00 -19.50
C ARG A 17 17.63 -14.43 -18.99
N ALA A 18 16.47 -14.94 -18.61
CA ALA A 18 16.33 -16.31 -18.10
C ALA A 18 15.93 -17.33 -19.19
N HIS A 19 15.75 -16.88 -20.45
CA HIS A 19 15.32 -17.69 -21.58
C HIS A 19 14.10 -18.58 -21.29
N GLN A 20 13.12 -18.06 -20.53
CA GLN A 20 11.92 -18.81 -20.13
C GLN A 20 10.66 -17.95 -20.09
N PHE A 21 9.51 -18.59 -20.26
CA PHE A 21 8.22 -17.95 -20.06
C PHE A 21 7.92 -17.83 -18.56
N LYS A 22 7.52 -16.63 -18.12
CA LYS A 22 7.13 -16.35 -16.76
C LYS A 22 5.68 -15.89 -16.70
N ALA A 23 4.95 -16.39 -15.73
CA ALA A 23 3.60 -15.94 -15.43
C ALA A 23 3.63 -14.61 -14.66
N LYS A 24 2.69 -13.74 -14.92
CA LYS A 24 2.42 -12.52 -14.15
C LYS A 24 0.91 -12.30 -14.03
N PRO A 25 0.43 -11.59 -13.00
CA PRO A 25 -0.98 -11.23 -12.92
C PRO A 25 -1.43 -10.42 -14.13
N HIS A 26 -2.57 -10.76 -14.69
CA HIS A 26 -3.14 -10.02 -15.82
C HIS A 26 -3.50 -8.59 -15.40
N ALA A 27 -3.41 -7.63 -16.33
CA ALA A 27 -3.69 -6.21 -16.06
C ALA A 27 -5.08 -5.97 -15.43
N LYS A 28 -6.11 -6.72 -15.87
CA LYS A 28 -7.46 -6.66 -15.30
C LYS A 28 -7.48 -7.06 -13.81
N SER A 29 -6.72 -8.08 -13.42
CA SER A 29 -6.61 -8.53 -12.01
C SER A 29 -5.92 -7.48 -11.14
N VAL A 30 -4.87 -6.85 -11.67
CA VAL A 30 -4.18 -5.73 -11.00
C VAL A 30 -5.11 -4.53 -10.86
N ALA A 31 -5.89 -4.20 -11.89
CA ALA A 31 -6.88 -3.11 -11.83
C ALA A 31 -7.97 -3.37 -10.77
N LYS A 32 -8.47 -4.61 -10.68
CA LYS A 32 -9.44 -5.04 -9.67
C LYS A 32 -8.85 -4.91 -8.25
N PHE A 33 -7.61 -5.33 -8.04
CA PHE A 33 -6.90 -5.13 -6.77
C PHE A 33 -6.79 -3.65 -6.42
N LYS A 34 -6.33 -2.82 -7.35
CA LYS A 34 -6.20 -1.36 -7.16
C LYS A 34 -7.55 -0.70 -6.84
N LYS A 35 -8.64 -1.15 -7.45
CA LYS A 35 -10.01 -0.67 -7.16
C LYS A 35 -10.39 -0.98 -5.71
N ARG A 36 -10.25 -2.24 -5.27
CA ARG A 36 -10.53 -2.64 -3.88
C ARG A 36 -9.65 -1.92 -2.86
N MET A 37 -8.35 -1.79 -3.17
CA MET A 37 -7.43 -1.00 -2.34
C MET A 37 -7.90 0.46 -2.18
N LYS A 38 -8.39 1.09 -3.26
CA LYS A 38 -8.95 2.45 -3.21
C LYS A 38 -10.20 2.52 -2.34
N GLU A 39 -11.10 1.55 -2.43
CA GLU A 39 -12.30 1.44 -1.61
C GLU A 39 -11.93 1.36 -0.12
N PHE A 40 -11.04 0.45 0.28
CA PHE A 40 -10.60 0.28 1.67
C PHE A 40 -9.77 1.44 2.22
N THR A 41 -9.16 2.22 1.36
CA THR A 41 -8.40 3.44 1.73
C THR A 41 -9.15 4.72 1.38
N CYS A 42 -10.47 4.67 1.29
CA CYS A 42 -11.29 5.86 1.10
C CYS A 42 -11.19 6.78 2.33
N ARG A 43 -10.88 8.07 2.09
CA ARG A 43 -10.68 9.05 3.16
C ARG A 43 -11.98 9.47 3.83
N SER A 44 -13.11 9.37 3.12
CA SER A 44 -14.46 9.66 3.62
C SER A 44 -15.14 8.45 4.28
N TRP A 45 -14.51 7.27 4.20
CA TRP A 45 -15.03 6.10 4.88
C TRP A 45 -14.84 6.24 6.39
N GLY A 46 -15.93 6.39 7.13
CA GLY A 46 -15.98 6.74 8.56
C GLY A 46 -15.49 5.68 9.54
N VAL A 47 -14.69 4.71 9.09
CA VAL A 47 -14.15 3.63 9.91
C VAL A 47 -12.74 3.95 10.45
N SER A 48 -12.33 3.25 11.50
CA SER A 48 -10.99 3.37 12.10
C SER A 48 -9.87 2.96 11.13
N ASN A 49 -8.67 3.49 11.34
CA ASN A 49 -7.50 3.07 10.54
C ASN A 49 -7.13 1.60 10.80
N SER A 50 -7.35 1.08 12.01
CA SER A 50 -7.13 -0.33 12.34
C SER A 50 -8.01 -1.23 11.50
N TYR A 51 -9.29 -0.89 11.35
CA TYR A 51 -10.20 -1.64 10.48
C TYR A 51 -9.79 -1.58 9.00
N LYS A 52 -9.32 -0.40 8.53
CA LYS A 52 -8.79 -0.26 7.16
C LYS A 52 -7.59 -1.17 6.94
N VAL A 53 -6.66 -1.22 7.91
CA VAL A 53 -5.47 -2.10 7.85
C VAL A 53 -5.87 -3.56 7.84
N GLU A 54 -6.84 -3.96 8.65
CA GLU A 54 -7.36 -5.33 8.66
C GLU A 54 -7.90 -5.73 7.27
N LYS A 55 -8.76 -4.89 6.66
CA LYS A 55 -9.30 -5.15 5.32
C LYS A 55 -8.24 -5.17 4.23
N LEU A 56 -7.23 -4.31 4.34
CA LEU A 56 -6.07 -4.33 3.43
C LEU A 56 -5.26 -5.61 3.60
N ASN A 57 -5.02 -6.06 4.82
CA ASN A 57 -4.29 -7.30 5.08
C ASN A 57 -5.03 -8.53 4.51
N GLN A 58 -6.35 -8.59 4.65
CA GLN A 58 -7.17 -9.63 4.03
C GLN A 58 -7.02 -9.61 2.50
N LEU A 59 -7.10 -8.43 1.88
CA LEU A 59 -6.94 -8.25 0.43
C LEU A 59 -5.53 -8.66 -0.04
N ILE A 60 -4.47 -8.22 0.66
CA ILE A 60 -3.08 -8.51 0.35
C ILE A 60 -2.82 -10.01 0.41
N ARG A 61 -3.18 -10.65 1.52
CA ARG A 61 -2.96 -12.09 1.72
C ARG A 61 -3.71 -12.93 0.68
N GLY A 62 -4.98 -12.63 0.44
CA GLY A 62 -5.78 -13.34 -0.56
C GLY A 62 -5.20 -13.22 -1.96
N TRP A 63 -4.79 -12.00 -2.34
CA TRP A 63 -4.24 -11.75 -3.68
C TRP A 63 -2.87 -12.41 -3.89
N ILE A 64 -1.96 -12.31 -2.92
CA ILE A 64 -0.64 -12.92 -2.99
C ILE A 64 -0.74 -14.45 -2.98
N ASN A 65 -1.56 -15.05 -2.12
CA ASN A 65 -1.76 -16.49 -2.09
C ASN A 65 -2.27 -17.04 -3.42
N TYR A 66 -3.09 -16.27 -4.12
CA TYR A 66 -3.60 -16.66 -5.44
C TYR A 66 -2.53 -16.55 -6.53
N PHE A 67 -1.74 -15.46 -6.53
CA PHE A 67 -0.78 -15.16 -7.59
C PHE A 67 0.68 -15.55 -7.28
N LYS A 68 0.95 -16.22 -6.16
CA LYS A 68 2.31 -16.55 -5.68
C LYS A 68 3.21 -17.29 -6.66
N ILE A 69 2.61 -17.99 -7.65
CA ILE A 69 3.34 -18.72 -8.70
C ILE A 69 3.93 -17.73 -9.74
N GLY A 70 3.35 -16.53 -9.84
CA GLY A 70 3.77 -15.55 -10.84
C GLY A 70 4.91 -14.66 -10.35
N ASN A 71 5.75 -14.18 -11.27
CA ASN A 71 6.77 -13.19 -10.95
C ASN A 71 6.12 -11.82 -10.70
N MET A 72 6.05 -11.42 -9.44
CA MET A 72 5.35 -10.20 -9.00
C MET A 72 6.22 -9.24 -8.21
N LYS A 73 7.50 -9.50 -8.03
CA LYS A 73 8.39 -8.73 -7.14
C LYS A 73 8.27 -7.21 -7.35
N THR A 74 8.44 -6.76 -8.59
CA THR A 74 8.32 -5.33 -8.94
C THR A 74 6.91 -4.79 -8.71
N LEU A 75 5.88 -5.57 -9.06
CA LEU A 75 4.49 -5.19 -8.87
C LEU A 75 4.12 -5.09 -7.38
N CYS A 76 4.54 -6.04 -6.56
CA CYS A 76 4.36 -6.00 -5.11
C CYS A 76 4.99 -4.75 -4.50
N LYS A 77 6.21 -4.38 -4.91
CA LYS A 77 6.88 -3.15 -4.47
C LYS A 77 6.08 -1.89 -4.81
N GLN A 78 5.55 -1.81 -6.03
CA GLN A 78 4.72 -0.68 -6.46
C GLN A 78 3.40 -0.59 -5.70
N LEU A 79 2.71 -1.73 -5.52
CA LEU A 79 1.44 -1.78 -4.81
C LEU A 79 1.61 -1.48 -3.33
N ASP A 80 2.68 -1.98 -2.71
CA ASP A 80 3.02 -1.73 -1.30
C ASP A 80 3.27 -0.23 -1.04
N SER A 81 4.03 0.41 -1.92
CA SER A 81 4.24 1.86 -1.88
C SER A 81 2.92 2.64 -1.99
N ASN A 82 2.03 2.23 -2.89
CA ASN A 82 0.70 2.83 -3.06
C ASN A 82 -0.18 2.67 -1.80
N ILE A 83 -0.21 1.48 -1.21
CA ILE A 83 -0.99 1.20 0.01
C ILE A 83 -0.52 2.11 1.14
N ARG A 84 0.77 2.18 1.38
CA ARG A 84 1.38 3.01 2.43
C ARG A 84 1.09 4.49 2.22
N TYR A 85 1.26 4.97 1.01
CA TYR A 85 0.90 6.34 0.65
C TYR A 85 -0.57 6.66 0.94
N ARG A 86 -1.49 5.79 0.53
CA ARG A 86 -2.93 5.99 0.75
C ARG A 86 -3.31 5.93 2.23
N LEU A 87 -2.69 5.05 3.02
CA LEU A 87 -2.89 5.03 4.47
C LEU A 87 -2.41 6.31 5.14
N ARG A 88 -1.25 6.86 4.73
CA ARG A 88 -0.79 8.17 5.22
C ARG A 88 -1.82 9.26 4.96
N MET A 89 -2.43 9.27 3.77
CA MET A 89 -3.51 10.21 3.46
C MET A 89 -4.74 10.04 4.36
N CYS A 90 -5.11 8.80 4.71
CA CYS A 90 -6.21 8.54 5.64
C CYS A 90 -5.89 9.05 7.04
N ILE A 91 -4.69 8.76 7.56
CA ILE A 91 -4.23 9.23 8.88
C ILE A 91 -4.19 10.76 8.91
N TRP A 92 -3.61 11.38 7.89
CA TRP A 92 -3.54 12.83 7.76
C TRP A 92 -4.93 13.49 7.77
N LYS A 93 -5.87 12.93 7.02
CA LYS A 93 -7.26 13.43 6.98
C LYS A 93 -7.94 13.32 8.35
N GLN A 94 -7.66 12.26 9.11
CA GLN A 94 -8.25 12.08 10.47
C GLN A 94 -7.74 13.09 11.48
N TRP A 95 -6.55 13.66 11.29
CA TRP A 95 -6.05 14.71 12.18
C TRP A 95 -6.76 16.05 12.04
N LYS A 96 -7.68 16.17 11.11
CA LYS A 96 -8.64 17.27 10.84
C LYS A 96 -7.99 18.66 10.81
N THR A 97 -7.64 19.22 11.98
CA THR A 97 -7.18 20.59 12.14
C THR A 97 -5.65 20.71 12.04
N PRO A 98 -5.10 21.88 11.60
CA PRO A 98 -3.67 22.13 11.57
C PRO A 98 -2.99 21.93 12.94
N GLN A 99 -3.66 22.31 14.02
CA GLN A 99 -3.17 22.15 15.39
C GLN A 99 -2.95 20.67 15.73
N ASN A 100 -3.94 19.81 15.44
CA ASN A 100 -3.84 18.39 15.66
C ASN A 100 -2.77 17.74 14.77
N ARG A 101 -2.63 18.20 13.51
CA ARG A 101 -1.58 17.75 12.60
C ARG A 101 -0.20 18.08 13.16
N ALA A 102 0.05 19.33 13.56
CA ALA A 102 1.31 19.75 14.16
C ALA A 102 1.63 18.97 15.45
N LYS A 103 0.65 18.86 16.37
CA LYS A 103 0.78 18.10 17.62
C LYS A 103 1.18 16.64 17.36
N ASN A 104 0.51 15.98 16.43
CA ASN A 104 0.81 14.59 16.09
C ASN A 104 2.17 14.43 15.40
N LEU A 105 2.55 15.33 14.49
CA LEU A 105 3.87 15.31 13.87
C LEU A 105 5.00 15.48 14.91
N ILE A 106 4.84 16.42 15.86
CA ILE A 106 5.81 16.63 16.96
C ILE A 106 5.90 15.38 17.84
N LYS A 107 4.75 14.78 18.20
CA LYS A 107 4.71 13.51 18.96
C LYS A 107 5.44 12.38 18.24
N LEU A 108 5.42 12.40 16.89
CA LEU A 108 6.10 11.42 16.05
C LEU A 108 7.58 11.76 15.77
N GLY A 109 8.14 12.81 16.42
CA GLY A 109 9.55 13.16 16.36
C GLY A 109 9.93 14.18 15.28
N ILE A 110 8.97 14.88 14.70
CA ILE A 110 9.24 15.96 13.74
C ILE A 110 9.52 17.27 14.51
N ASN A 111 10.53 18.01 14.07
CA ASN A 111 10.86 19.33 14.62
C ASN A 111 9.62 20.25 14.61
N LYS A 112 9.45 21.03 15.69
CA LYS A 112 8.30 21.92 15.89
C LYS A 112 8.07 22.88 14.71
N TYR A 113 9.11 23.53 14.23
CA TYR A 113 9.02 24.46 13.10
C TYR A 113 8.51 23.78 11.84
N THR A 114 9.11 22.63 11.47
CA THR A 114 8.72 21.84 10.30
C THR A 114 7.30 21.29 10.45
N ALA A 115 6.93 20.83 11.65
CA ALA A 115 5.60 20.29 11.92
C ALA A 115 4.51 21.35 11.69
N TRP A 116 4.69 22.58 12.18
CA TRP A 116 3.76 23.68 11.97
C TRP A 116 3.69 24.11 10.50
N LYS A 117 4.85 24.25 9.83
CA LYS A 117 4.91 24.58 8.40
C LYS A 117 4.14 23.58 7.54
N VAL A 118 4.31 22.28 7.82
CA VAL A 118 3.62 21.21 7.09
C VAL A 118 2.14 21.12 7.46
N ALA A 119 1.78 21.35 8.72
CA ALA A 119 0.38 21.32 9.19
C ALA A 119 -0.51 22.32 8.46
N TYR A 120 0.02 23.47 8.10
CA TYR A 120 -0.68 24.51 7.35
C TYR A 120 -0.61 24.35 5.83
N ALA A 121 -0.04 23.26 5.30
CA ALA A 121 0.03 23.05 3.83
C ALA A 121 -1.34 22.86 3.15
N GLY A 122 -2.43 23.02 3.89
CA GLY A 122 -3.80 23.06 3.37
C GLY A 122 -4.26 21.76 2.71
N ASP A 123 -4.98 21.89 1.60
CA ASP A 123 -5.60 20.77 0.89
C ASP A 123 -4.62 19.97 0.00
N ARG A 124 -3.34 20.28 0.03
CA ARG A 124 -2.29 19.55 -0.71
C ARG A 124 -1.94 18.20 -0.05
N ILE A 125 -2.95 17.47 0.42
CA ILE A 125 -2.80 16.20 1.15
C ILE A 125 -1.92 15.21 0.38
N ALA A 126 -2.13 15.08 -0.92
CA ALA A 126 -1.37 14.17 -1.77
C ALA A 126 0.14 14.54 -1.81
N TYR A 127 0.44 15.82 -1.94
CA TYR A 127 1.82 16.31 -1.95
C TYR A 127 2.50 16.11 -0.59
N VAL A 128 1.82 16.50 0.49
CA VAL A 128 2.34 16.42 1.86
C VAL A 128 2.60 14.95 2.27
N CYS A 129 1.70 14.03 1.91
CA CYS A 129 1.83 12.61 2.24
C CYS A 129 2.84 11.85 1.36
N ASN A 130 3.30 12.45 0.25
CA ASN A 130 4.29 11.83 -0.64
C ASN A 130 5.73 12.25 -0.34
N LYS A 131 5.93 13.38 0.31
CA LYS A 131 7.26 13.95 0.56
C LYS A 131 7.47 14.38 2.02
N GLY A 132 8.72 14.28 2.47
CA GLY A 132 9.22 14.94 3.65
C GLY A 132 8.65 14.45 4.98
N ALA A 133 8.29 15.41 5.83
CA ALA A 133 7.98 15.18 7.24
C ALA A 133 6.93 14.10 7.53
N VAL A 134 5.89 13.98 6.70
CA VAL A 134 4.85 12.96 6.91
C VAL A 134 5.37 11.55 6.63
N ASN A 135 6.23 11.38 5.62
CA ASN A 135 6.88 10.10 5.34
C ASN A 135 7.81 9.66 6.48
N VAL A 136 8.52 10.61 7.07
CA VAL A 136 9.39 10.37 8.24
C VAL A 136 8.54 10.07 9.47
N ALA A 137 7.52 10.90 9.73
CA ALA A 137 6.63 10.74 10.87
C ALA A 137 5.84 9.42 10.84
N ILE A 138 5.29 9.07 9.68
CA ILE A 138 4.55 7.82 9.46
C ILE A 138 5.40 6.92 8.55
N SER A 139 6.54 6.46 9.11
CA SER A 139 7.49 5.61 8.39
C SER A 139 6.87 4.25 8.04
N ASN A 140 7.51 3.52 7.12
CA ASN A 140 7.08 2.18 6.77
C ASN A 140 7.09 1.24 7.97
N GLU A 141 8.10 1.35 8.83
CA GLU A 141 8.24 0.55 10.06
C GLU A 141 7.09 0.83 11.04
N ARG A 142 6.68 2.09 11.19
CA ARG A 142 5.52 2.44 12.02
C ARG A 142 4.22 1.85 11.48
N LEU A 143 4.02 1.86 10.16
CA LEU A 143 2.86 1.22 9.55
C LEU A 143 2.88 -0.29 9.75
N THR A 144 4.04 -0.93 9.68
CA THR A 144 4.19 -2.36 9.96
C THR A 144 3.92 -2.66 11.44
N ARG A 145 4.44 -1.85 12.39
CA ARG A 145 4.10 -1.98 13.83
C ARG A 145 2.61 -1.75 14.11
N PHE A 146 1.95 -0.93 13.31
CA PHE A 146 0.50 -0.73 13.37
C PHE A 146 -0.29 -1.92 12.80
N GLY A 147 0.40 -2.94 12.29
CA GLY A 147 -0.18 -4.20 11.84
C GLY A 147 -0.35 -4.31 10.31
N LEU A 148 0.16 -3.37 9.51
CA LEU A 148 0.11 -3.48 8.06
C LEU A 148 1.09 -4.54 7.57
N VAL A 149 0.59 -5.54 6.85
CA VAL A 149 1.41 -6.55 6.18
C VAL A 149 2.14 -5.92 5.00
N SER A 150 3.45 -6.11 4.91
CA SER A 150 4.24 -5.78 3.74
C SER A 150 3.95 -6.78 2.62
N MET A 151 3.53 -6.28 1.44
CA MET A 151 3.30 -7.14 0.28
C MET A 151 4.58 -7.83 -0.18
N MET A 152 5.72 -7.12 -0.09
CA MET A 152 7.01 -7.66 -0.51
C MET A 152 7.46 -8.82 0.37
N ASP A 153 7.39 -8.63 1.70
CA ASP A 153 7.85 -9.65 2.65
C ASP A 153 6.94 -10.86 2.60
N TYR A 154 5.62 -10.65 2.58
CA TYR A 154 4.66 -11.73 2.49
C TYR A 154 4.76 -12.49 1.16
N TYR A 155 5.05 -11.79 0.05
CA TYR A 155 5.31 -12.45 -1.23
C TYR A 155 6.61 -13.25 -1.20
N ALA A 156 7.68 -12.72 -0.60
CA ALA A 156 8.95 -13.44 -0.47
C ALA A 156 8.82 -14.72 0.36
N GLU A 157 8.01 -14.69 1.42
CA GLU A 157 7.73 -15.88 2.25
C GLU A 157 6.91 -16.96 1.51
N ARG A 158 6.07 -16.56 0.57
CA ARG A 158 5.10 -17.45 -0.09
C ARG A 158 5.46 -17.80 -1.53
N CYS A 159 6.43 -17.12 -2.12
CA CYS A 159 6.87 -17.37 -3.48
C CYS A 159 7.55 -18.72 -3.59
N VAL A 160 7.08 -19.55 -4.53
CA VAL A 160 7.63 -20.89 -4.78
C VAL A 160 8.80 -20.85 -5.79
N THR A 161 8.98 -19.70 -6.45
CA THR A 161 9.91 -19.52 -7.59
C THR A 161 10.95 -18.42 -7.37
N CYS A 162 11.11 -17.97 -6.13
CA CYS A 162 12.13 -16.96 -5.78
C CYS A 162 13.44 -17.60 -5.35
#